data_6babf8823e3a41155f524a23ebbe6d70
#
_entry.id   6babf8823e3a41155f524a23ebbe6d70
#
_cell.length_a   1.000
_cell.length_b   1.000
_cell.length_c   1.000
_cell.angle_alpha   90.00
_cell.angle_beta   90.00
_cell.angle_gamma   90.00
#
_symmetry.space_group_name_H-M   'P 1'
#
loop_
_entity.id
_entity.type
_entity.pdbx_description
1 polymer ?
#
loop_
_entity_poly.entity_id
_entity_poly.type
_entity_poly.pdbx_seq_one_letter_code
_entity_poly.pdbx_strand_id
1 'polypeptide(L)'
;MSTQHPVVSRAQWLAARQQLWLHEKSLTHQRDALAAARQALPWVKVDKPYRFTGPNGELGLTDLFAGRSQLLLYHFMFAEGWDEGCPGCSFLADHFDGANLHLAHHDVSLVAVSRAPYEQFQAFRQRMGWQFPWYSSAGSGFNEDFGVSVGGEGERQYNYEPYNGGESELPGLSAFFKDQDGTLYHTYSTYARGLDILVNTYNFLDIAPLGRNEAGTMDWVRHHDRYQGQAQKPHCCHE
;
A
#
# COMPACT_ATOMS: atom_id res chain seq x y z
N MET A 1 13.29 14.49 -22.95
CA MET A 1 13.47 13.50 -24.03
C MET A 1 12.35 13.70 -25.05
N SER A 2 12.64 14.02 -26.30
CA SER A 2 11.62 14.04 -27.36
C SER A 2 11.27 12.59 -27.66
N THR A 3 10.14 12.12 -27.20
CA THR A 3 9.60 10.81 -27.61
C THR A 3 9.08 10.97 -29.03
N GLN A 4 9.92 10.63 -30.02
CA GLN A 4 9.48 10.57 -31.42
C GLN A 4 8.54 9.36 -31.58
N HIS A 5 7.27 9.56 -31.26
CA HIS A 5 6.24 8.60 -31.62
C HIS A 5 5.89 8.75 -33.12
N PRO A 6 5.73 7.66 -33.86
CA PRO A 6 5.30 7.75 -35.26
C PRO A 6 3.89 8.37 -35.32
N VAL A 7 3.75 9.38 -36.16
CA VAL A 7 2.45 9.97 -36.48
C VAL A 7 1.86 9.21 -37.69
N VAL A 8 0.72 8.60 -37.49
CA VAL A 8 0.10 7.71 -38.47
C VAL A 8 -1.36 8.10 -38.76
N SER A 9 -1.95 7.54 -39.80
CA SER A 9 -3.38 7.73 -40.09
C SER A 9 -4.25 7.08 -38.99
N ARG A 10 -5.49 7.58 -38.87
CA ARG A 10 -6.47 7.00 -37.93
C ARG A 10 -6.69 5.50 -38.13
N ALA A 11 -6.71 5.03 -39.38
CA ALA A 11 -6.87 3.62 -39.68
C ALA A 11 -5.70 2.76 -39.20
N GLN A 12 -4.47 3.23 -39.42
CA GLN A 12 -3.27 2.56 -38.91
C GLN A 12 -3.21 2.55 -37.39
N TRP A 13 -3.56 3.67 -36.75
CA TRP A 13 -3.64 3.75 -35.29
C TRP A 13 -4.66 2.77 -34.73
N LEU A 14 -5.86 2.68 -35.36
CA LEU A 14 -6.92 1.77 -34.90
C LEU A 14 -6.50 0.31 -35.00
N ALA A 15 -5.81 -0.07 -36.09
CA ALA A 15 -5.29 -1.44 -36.24
C ALA A 15 -4.27 -1.77 -35.14
N ALA A 16 -3.33 -0.88 -34.86
CA ALA A 16 -2.36 -1.06 -33.76
C ALA A 16 -3.05 -1.11 -32.38
N ARG A 17 -4.04 -0.23 -32.15
CA ARG A 17 -4.81 -0.19 -30.90
C ARG A 17 -5.62 -1.48 -30.67
N GLN A 18 -6.16 -2.07 -31.72
CA GLN A 18 -6.87 -3.36 -31.64
C GLN A 18 -5.95 -4.51 -31.21
N GLN A 19 -4.72 -4.53 -31.70
CA GLN A 19 -3.73 -5.52 -31.26
C GLN A 19 -3.38 -5.36 -29.77
N LEU A 20 -3.12 -4.12 -29.33
CA LEU A 20 -2.88 -3.85 -27.91
C LEU A 20 -4.08 -4.24 -27.04
N TRP A 21 -5.31 -3.99 -27.50
CA TRP A 21 -6.53 -4.36 -26.78
C TRP A 21 -6.62 -5.87 -26.50
N LEU A 22 -6.14 -6.73 -27.38
CA LEU A 22 -6.11 -8.18 -27.16
C LEU A 22 -5.19 -8.54 -25.97
N HIS A 23 -4.06 -7.86 -25.84
CA HIS A 23 -3.15 -8.02 -24.69
C HIS A 23 -3.80 -7.52 -23.38
N GLU A 24 -4.44 -6.36 -23.41
CA GLU A 24 -5.17 -5.82 -22.25
C GLU A 24 -6.27 -6.76 -21.78
N LYS A 25 -7.01 -7.36 -22.72
CA LYS A 25 -8.03 -8.37 -22.42
C LYS A 25 -7.43 -9.61 -21.78
N SER A 26 -6.31 -10.10 -22.30
CA SER A 26 -5.56 -11.22 -21.69
C SER A 26 -5.12 -10.90 -20.27
N LEU A 27 -4.59 -9.68 -20.02
CA LEU A 27 -4.20 -9.23 -18.69
C LEU A 27 -5.39 -9.19 -17.73
N THR A 28 -6.58 -8.77 -18.19
CA THR A 28 -7.80 -8.78 -17.37
C THR A 28 -8.12 -10.20 -16.90
N HIS A 29 -8.12 -11.18 -17.80
CA HIS A 29 -8.35 -12.58 -17.43
C HIS A 29 -7.29 -13.12 -16.46
N GLN A 30 -6.02 -12.74 -16.65
CA GLN A 30 -4.95 -13.12 -15.70
C GLN A 30 -5.18 -12.51 -14.32
N ARG A 31 -5.64 -11.26 -14.23
CA ARG A 31 -5.98 -10.62 -12.96
C ARG A 31 -7.14 -11.32 -12.26
N ASP A 32 -8.19 -11.70 -13.00
CA ASP A 32 -9.32 -12.45 -12.46
C ASP A 32 -8.88 -13.83 -11.92
N ALA A 33 -8.04 -14.54 -12.66
CA ALA A 33 -7.48 -15.82 -12.22
C ALA A 33 -6.61 -15.67 -10.98
N LEU A 34 -5.77 -14.61 -10.90
CA LEU A 34 -4.97 -14.32 -9.73
C LEU A 34 -5.84 -13.95 -8.51
N ALA A 35 -6.93 -13.21 -8.70
CA ALA A 35 -7.86 -12.89 -7.63
C ALA A 35 -8.51 -14.17 -7.07
N ALA A 36 -8.95 -15.07 -7.94
CA ALA A 36 -9.49 -16.38 -7.54
C ALA A 36 -8.44 -17.23 -6.81
N ALA A 37 -7.19 -17.24 -7.27
CA ALA A 37 -6.09 -17.95 -6.60
C ALA A 37 -5.81 -17.40 -5.19
N ARG A 38 -5.87 -16.07 -4.99
CA ARG A 38 -5.75 -15.46 -3.65
C ARG A 38 -6.88 -15.92 -2.72
N GLN A 39 -8.11 -16.00 -3.23
CA GLN A 39 -9.25 -16.47 -2.44
C GLN A 39 -9.17 -17.96 -2.07
N ALA A 40 -8.44 -18.75 -2.86
CA ALA A 40 -8.21 -20.17 -2.63
C ALA A 40 -7.02 -20.49 -1.70
N LEU A 41 -6.27 -19.49 -1.25
CA LEU A 41 -5.17 -19.69 -0.33
C LEU A 41 -5.67 -20.31 1.00
N PRO A 42 -4.93 -21.24 1.60
CA PRO A 42 -5.23 -21.70 2.96
C PRO A 42 -5.02 -20.55 3.95
N TRP A 43 -5.84 -20.54 5.01
CA TRP A 43 -5.77 -19.53 6.06
C TRP A 43 -5.00 -20.03 7.26
N VAL A 44 -4.36 -19.11 7.99
CA VAL A 44 -3.66 -19.40 9.24
C VAL A 44 -4.43 -18.80 10.40
N LYS A 45 -4.78 -19.61 11.40
CA LYS A 45 -5.41 -19.12 12.62
C LYS A 45 -4.46 -18.19 13.38
N VAL A 46 -4.96 -17.06 13.85
CA VAL A 46 -4.21 -16.08 14.65
C VAL A 46 -4.54 -16.31 16.12
N ASP A 47 -3.65 -17.00 16.83
CA ASP A 47 -3.82 -17.30 18.26
C ASP A 47 -3.06 -16.31 19.16
N LYS A 48 -2.07 -15.54 18.63
CA LYS A 48 -1.29 -14.58 19.38
C LYS A 48 -2.13 -13.32 19.67
N PRO A 49 -2.22 -12.90 20.95
CA PRO A 49 -3.00 -11.73 21.34
C PRO A 49 -2.22 -10.44 21.05
N TYR A 50 -2.28 -9.94 19.83
CA TYR A 50 -1.66 -8.67 19.47
C TYR A 50 -2.36 -7.49 20.14
N ARG A 51 -1.58 -6.49 20.56
CA ARG A 51 -2.04 -5.25 21.16
C ARG A 51 -1.70 -4.07 20.28
N PHE A 52 -2.61 -3.14 20.22
CA PHE A 52 -2.47 -1.89 19.48
C PHE A 52 -2.89 -0.73 20.37
N THR A 53 -2.41 0.47 20.05
CA THR A 53 -2.87 1.70 20.70
C THR A 53 -3.59 2.58 19.67
N GLY A 54 -4.76 3.06 20.03
CA GLY A 54 -5.57 3.96 19.22
C GLY A 54 -6.06 5.16 20.03
N PRO A 55 -7.02 5.94 19.49
CA PRO A 55 -7.48 7.18 20.12
C PRO A 55 -8.13 6.97 21.50
N ASN A 56 -8.63 5.78 21.78
CA ASN A 56 -9.32 5.45 23.03
C ASN A 56 -8.48 4.52 23.94
N GLY A 57 -7.17 4.41 23.69
CA GLY A 57 -6.26 3.56 24.43
C GLY A 57 -5.98 2.22 23.76
N GLU A 58 -5.70 1.20 24.58
CA GLU A 58 -5.31 -0.13 24.10
C GLU A 58 -6.50 -0.91 23.52
N LEU A 59 -6.23 -1.67 22.44
CA LEU A 59 -7.20 -2.52 21.74
C LEU A 59 -6.51 -3.74 21.13
N GLY A 60 -7.29 -4.79 20.86
CA GLY A 60 -6.81 -6.01 20.21
C GLY A 60 -7.02 -6.03 18.72
N LEU A 61 -6.47 -7.04 18.03
CA LEU A 61 -6.65 -7.22 16.58
C LEU A 61 -8.15 -7.30 16.19
N THR A 62 -8.99 -7.92 17.01
CA THR A 62 -10.45 -8.02 16.78
C THR A 62 -11.12 -6.65 16.68
N ASP A 63 -10.65 -5.67 17.43
CA ASP A 63 -11.26 -4.33 17.47
C ASP A 63 -11.02 -3.55 16.19
N LEU A 64 -9.89 -3.84 15.48
CA LEU A 64 -9.56 -3.21 14.20
C LEU A 64 -10.56 -3.54 13.09
N PHE A 65 -11.33 -4.61 13.22
CA PHE A 65 -12.40 -4.96 12.29
C PHE A 65 -13.60 -3.99 12.36
N ALA A 66 -13.72 -3.22 13.43
CA ALA A 66 -14.78 -2.21 13.60
C ALA A 66 -16.19 -2.80 13.30
N GLY A 67 -16.48 -4.00 13.79
CA GLY A 67 -17.75 -4.71 13.59
C GLY A 67 -17.88 -5.53 12.31
N ARG A 68 -16.90 -5.44 11.38
CA ARG A 68 -16.90 -6.17 10.09
C ARG A 68 -16.25 -7.54 10.23
N SER A 69 -16.40 -8.38 9.19
CA SER A 69 -15.78 -9.71 9.15
C SER A 69 -14.42 -9.72 8.44
N GLN A 70 -14.10 -8.69 7.66
CA GLN A 70 -12.87 -8.62 6.89
C GLN A 70 -12.04 -7.39 7.27
N LEU A 71 -10.71 -7.57 7.33
CA LEU A 71 -9.77 -6.49 7.65
C LEU A 71 -8.62 -6.49 6.64
N LEU A 72 -8.36 -5.34 6.04
CA LEU A 72 -7.13 -5.00 5.34
C LEU A 72 -6.31 -4.10 6.25
N LEU A 73 -5.09 -4.51 6.58
CA LEU A 73 -4.19 -3.80 7.47
C LEU A 73 -2.94 -3.43 6.72
N TYR A 74 -2.72 -2.13 6.52
CA TYR A 74 -1.53 -1.60 5.87
C TYR A 74 -0.43 -1.33 6.90
N HIS A 75 0.72 -1.95 6.69
CA HIS A 75 1.92 -1.72 7.48
C HIS A 75 2.61 -0.44 6.96
N PHE A 76 2.31 0.68 7.61
CA PHE A 76 2.82 1.98 7.24
C PHE A 76 4.17 2.23 7.95
N MET A 77 5.22 2.51 7.20
CA MET A 77 6.55 2.77 7.73
C MET A 77 6.61 4.08 8.52
N PHE A 78 6.55 3.97 9.83
CA PHE A 78 6.76 5.06 10.78
C PHE A 78 7.38 4.47 12.05
N ALA A 79 8.67 4.67 12.25
CA ALA A 79 9.38 4.18 13.42
C ALA A 79 9.39 5.19 14.56
N GLU A 80 9.70 4.71 15.75
CA GLU A 80 9.97 5.59 16.90
C GLU A 80 11.10 6.57 16.56
N GLY A 81 10.91 7.84 16.92
CA GLY A 81 11.85 8.93 16.67
C GLY A 81 11.79 9.52 15.25
N TRP A 82 10.94 9.02 14.36
CA TRP A 82 10.72 9.67 13.06
C TRP A 82 9.78 10.87 13.20
N ASP A 83 10.14 12.00 12.59
CA ASP A 83 9.28 13.19 12.56
C ASP A 83 8.16 13.08 11.52
N GLU A 84 8.37 12.27 10.47
CA GLU A 84 7.46 12.13 9.33
C GLU A 84 7.41 10.68 8.85
N GLY A 85 6.28 10.31 8.28
CA GLY A 85 6.12 9.01 7.64
C GLY A 85 6.87 8.90 6.30
N CYS A 86 7.13 7.67 5.88
CA CYS A 86 7.74 7.38 4.58
C CYS A 86 6.93 8.02 3.43
N PRO A 87 7.56 8.77 2.50
CA PRO A 87 6.85 9.37 1.36
C PRO A 87 6.14 8.34 0.46
N GLY A 88 6.75 7.18 0.21
CA GLY A 88 6.13 6.11 -0.58
C GLY A 88 4.90 5.51 0.10
N CYS A 89 4.95 5.30 1.43
CA CYS A 89 3.78 4.89 2.20
C CYS A 89 2.68 5.96 2.19
N SER A 90 3.06 7.23 2.27
CA SER A 90 2.13 8.36 2.21
C SER A 90 1.43 8.44 0.85
N PHE A 91 2.17 8.23 -0.23
CA PHE A 91 1.65 8.20 -1.59
C PHE A 91 0.58 7.11 -1.78
N LEU A 92 0.77 5.92 -1.19
CA LEU A 92 -0.24 4.87 -1.19
C LEU A 92 -1.42 5.25 -0.28
N ALA A 93 -1.16 5.75 0.93
CA ALA A 93 -2.19 6.10 1.92
C ALA A 93 -3.12 7.23 1.45
N ASP A 94 -2.67 8.12 0.57
CA ASP A 94 -3.50 9.15 -0.06
C ASP A 94 -4.71 8.60 -0.83
N HIS A 95 -4.72 7.30 -1.14
CA HIS A 95 -5.83 6.63 -1.82
C HIS A 95 -6.83 5.95 -0.86
N PHE A 96 -6.58 5.96 0.46
CA PHE A 96 -7.35 5.16 1.41
C PHE A 96 -8.72 5.75 1.74
N ASP A 97 -8.81 7.04 2.00
CA ASP A 97 -10.07 7.65 2.48
C ASP A 97 -11.22 7.46 1.48
N GLY A 98 -10.95 7.64 0.19
CA GLY A 98 -11.95 7.38 -0.86
C GLY A 98 -12.32 5.90 -0.96
N ALA A 99 -11.36 4.99 -0.86
CA ALA A 99 -11.61 3.55 -0.90
C ALA A 99 -12.42 3.07 0.31
N ASN A 100 -12.15 3.60 1.50
CA ASN A 100 -12.80 3.21 2.75
C ASN A 100 -14.32 3.37 2.70
N LEU A 101 -14.84 4.38 2.01
CA LEU A 101 -16.29 4.59 1.85
C LEU A 101 -16.96 3.36 1.21
N HIS A 102 -16.32 2.79 0.19
CA HIS A 102 -16.86 1.64 -0.54
C HIS A 102 -16.56 0.31 0.15
N LEU A 103 -15.35 0.15 0.68
CA LEU A 103 -14.95 -1.06 1.40
C LEU A 103 -15.86 -1.34 2.59
N ALA A 104 -16.23 -0.31 3.35
CA ALA A 104 -17.12 -0.43 4.48
C ALA A 104 -18.50 -1.03 4.12
N HIS A 105 -19.01 -0.73 2.91
CA HIS A 105 -20.25 -1.31 2.39
C HIS A 105 -20.11 -2.76 1.91
N HIS A 106 -18.88 -3.24 1.73
CA HIS A 106 -18.55 -4.62 1.38
C HIS A 106 -18.01 -5.42 2.56
N ASP A 107 -18.34 -5.01 3.79
CA ASP A 107 -17.93 -5.69 5.01
C ASP A 107 -16.40 -5.79 5.17
N VAL A 108 -15.67 -4.77 4.71
CA VAL A 108 -14.20 -4.69 4.78
C VAL A 108 -13.78 -3.44 5.55
N SER A 109 -12.96 -3.60 6.58
CA SER A 109 -12.22 -2.51 7.23
C SER A 109 -10.85 -2.35 6.59
N LEU A 110 -10.43 -1.11 6.32
CA LEU A 110 -9.06 -0.78 5.92
C LEU A 110 -8.46 0.15 6.97
N VAL A 111 -7.36 -0.26 7.56
CA VAL A 111 -6.64 0.50 8.58
C VAL A 111 -5.15 0.57 8.27
N ALA A 112 -4.46 1.56 8.84
CA ALA A 112 -3.00 1.59 8.87
C ALA A 112 -2.49 1.22 10.27
N VAL A 113 -1.30 0.61 10.33
CA VAL A 113 -0.58 0.31 11.57
C VAL A 113 0.88 0.70 11.40
N SER A 114 1.47 1.31 12.44
CA SER A 114 2.89 1.67 12.51
C SER A 114 3.49 1.28 13.86
N ARG A 115 4.81 1.06 13.89
CA ARG A 115 5.52 0.70 15.11
C ARG A 115 5.79 1.91 16.04
N ALA A 116 5.73 3.14 15.53
CA ALA A 116 5.86 4.32 16.37
C ALA A 116 4.75 4.40 17.44
N PRO A 117 5.01 4.99 18.62
CA PRO A 117 3.97 5.30 19.60
C PRO A 117 2.82 6.11 18.99
N TYR A 118 1.58 5.84 19.41
CA TYR A 118 0.38 6.43 18.82
C TYR A 118 0.43 7.96 18.73
N GLU A 119 0.84 8.63 19.79
CA GLU A 119 0.89 10.10 19.86
C GLU A 119 1.91 10.70 18.88
N GLN A 120 2.97 9.96 18.55
CA GLN A 120 4.07 10.47 17.74
C GLN A 120 3.63 10.79 16.30
N PHE A 121 2.75 9.98 15.68
CA PHE A 121 2.34 10.20 14.30
C PHE A 121 1.04 11.01 14.14
N GLN A 122 0.39 11.45 15.24
CA GLN A 122 -0.87 12.19 15.14
C GLN A 122 -0.72 13.55 14.46
N ALA A 123 0.34 14.29 14.76
CA ALA A 123 0.61 15.57 14.10
C ALA A 123 0.84 15.39 12.58
N PHE A 124 1.53 14.32 12.19
CA PHE A 124 1.74 13.97 10.78
C PHE A 124 0.42 13.58 10.10
N ARG A 125 -0.39 12.72 10.72
CA ARG A 125 -1.71 12.33 10.22
C ARG A 125 -2.61 13.56 10.00
N GLN A 126 -2.63 14.48 10.97
CA GLN A 126 -3.40 15.73 10.88
C GLN A 126 -2.90 16.63 9.74
N ARG A 127 -1.58 16.78 9.58
CA ARG A 127 -0.96 17.53 8.49
C ARG A 127 -1.38 16.98 7.12
N MET A 128 -1.40 15.64 6.98
CA MET A 128 -1.81 14.96 5.76
C MET A 128 -3.34 14.92 5.58
N GLY A 129 -4.13 15.35 6.55
CA GLY A 129 -5.59 15.43 6.45
C GLY A 129 -6.30 14.07 6.38
N TRP A 130 -5.61 12.97 6.68
CA TRP A 130 -6.15 11.61 6.56
C TRP A 130 -7.17 11.29 7.65
N GLN A 131 -8.27 10.65 7.25
CA GLN A 131 -9.37 10.26 8.12
C GLN A 131 -9.38 8.76 8.43
N PHE A 132 -8.69 7.92 7.63
CA PHE A 132 -8.65 6.48 7.87
C PHE A 132 -8.11 6.15 9.26
N PRO A 133 -8.55 5.03 9.87
CA PRO A 133 -8.05 4.59 11.16
C PRO A 133 -6.56 4.23 11.07
N TRP A 134 -5.77 4.77 12.00
CA TRP A 134 -4.34 4.49 12.08
C TRP A 134 -3.96 4.21 13.54
N TYR A 135 -3.36 3.05 13.78
CA TYR A 135 -3.05 2.53 15.11
C TYR A 135 -1.55 2.30 15.30
N SER A 136 -1.11 2.28 16.55
CA SER A 136 0.25 1.92 16.92
C SER A 136 0.32 0.44 17.32
N SER A 137 1.32 -0.28 16.81
CA SER A 137 1.68 -1.63 17.25
C SER A 137 2.89 -1.63 18.19
N ALA A 138 3.27 -0.49 18.74
CA ALA A 138 4.42 -0.37 19.64
C ALA A 138 4.37 -1.42 20.76
N GLY A 139 5.45 -2.18 20.92
CA GLY A 139 5.59 -3.19 21.97
C GLY A 139 4.80 -4.49 21.78
N SER A 140 4.08 -4.67 20.66
CA SER A 140 3.26 -5.88 20.47
C SER A 140 3.94 -7.04 19.73
N GLY A 141 5.09 -6.82 19.10
CA GLY A 141 5.75 -7.80 18.23
C GLY A 141 4.98 -8.10 16.93
N PHE A 142 3.95 -7.30 16.61
CA PHE A 142 3.11 -7.51 15.43
C PHE A 142 3.89 -7.28 14.13
N ASN A 143 4.64 -6.19 14.05
CA ASN A 143 5.40 -5.85 12.86
C ASN A 143 6.51 -6.87 12.56
N GLU A 144 7.14 -7.41 13.59
CA GLU A 144 8.17 -8.45 13.49
C GLU A 144 7.57 -9.75 12.94
N ASP A 145 6.43 -10.19 13.47
CA ASP A 145 5.76 -11.43 13.05
C ASP A 145 5.26 -11.35 11.59
N PHE A 146 4.96 -10.15 11.09
CA PHE A 146 4.57 -9.94 9.69
C PHE A 146 5.75 -9.52 8.79
N GLY A 147 6.98 -9.58 9.31
CA GLY A 147 8.22 -9.34 8.54
C GLY A 147 8.39 -7.90 8.04
N VAL A 148 7.72 -6.92 8.65
CA VAL A 148 7.75 -5.51 8.22
C VAL A 148 8.59 -4.62 9.13
N SER A 149 9.04 -5.12 10.28
CA SER A 149 10.09 -4.51 11.09
C SER A 149 11.25 -5.49 11.18
N VAL A 150 12.40 -5.07 10.70
CA VAL A 150 13.60 -5.87 10.63
C VAL A 150 14.63 -5.37 11.64
N GLY A 151 14.48 -5.82 12.88
CA GLY A 151 15.40 -5.52 13.99
C GLY A 151 15.58 -6.76 14.84
N GLY A 152 16.81 -7.21 15.05
CA GLY A 152 17.13 -8.39 15.86
C GLY A 152 18.26 -9.22 15.28
N GLU A 153 18.79 -10.14 16.08
CA GLU A 153 19.77 -11.15 15.65
C GLU A 153 19.02 -12.27 14.93
N GLY A 154 19.46 -12.63 13.72
CA GLY A 154 18.90 -13.73 12.94
C GLY A 154 18.77 -13.44 11.44
N GLU A 155 18.37 -14.48 10.69
CA GLU A 155 18.05 -14.31 9.26
C GLU A 155 16.80 -13.45 9.11
N ARG A 156 16.96 -12.33 8.41
CA ARG A 156 15.87 -11.41 8.09
C ARG A 156 15.14 -11.90 6.85
N GLN A 157 13.83 -11.87 6.87
CA GLN A 157 13.00 -12.18 5.71
C GLN A 157 12.03 -11.03 5.44
N TYR A 158 11.87 -10.70 4.16
CA TYR A 158 10.86 -9.76 3.70
C TYR A 158 10.37 -10.19 2.32
N ASN A 159 9.09 -10.09 2.09
CA ASN A 159 8.48 -10.45 0.80
C ASN A 159 8.83 -11.89 0.37
N TYR A 160 8.82 -12.82 1.35
CA TYR A 160 9.09 -14.26 1.19
C TYR A 160 10.53 -14.62 0.76
N GLU A 161 11.46 -13.69 0.87
CA GLU A 161 12.87 -13.88 0.51
C GLU A 161 13.80 -13.37 1.63
N PRO A 162 15.07 -13.86 1.71
CA PRO A 162 16.05 -13.29 2.61
C PRO A 162 16.24 -11.79 2.36
N TYR A 163 16.27 -11.00 3.42
CA TYR A 163 16.41 -9.54 3.35
C TYR A 163 17.76 -9.08 3.87
N ASN A 164 18.53 -8.40 3.03
CA ASN A 164 19.86 -7.87 3.34
C ASN A 164 19.92 -6.32 3.30
N GLY A 165 18.76 -5.64 3.25
CA GLY A 165 18.69 -4.18 3.25
C GLY A 165 19.01 -3.59 4.63
N GLY A 166 19.21 -2.26 4.65
CA GLY A 166 19.55 -1.49 5.86
C GLY A 166 18.33 -0.88 6.58
N GLU A 167 17.14 -0.93 5.96
CA GLU A 167 15.93 -0.35 6.51
C GLU A 167 15.44 -1.15 7.71
N SER A 168 14.95 -0.42 8.74
CA SER A 168 14.35 -1.03 9.94
C SER A 168 12.86 -1.27 9.82
N GLU A 169 12.18 -0.54 8.93
CA GLU A 169 10.76 -0.65 8.64
C GLU A 169 10.56 -0.89 7.15
N LEU A 170 9.58 -1.72 6.80
CA LEU A 170 9.24 -2.08 5.43
C LEU A 170 7.73 -2.05 5.24
N PRO A 171 7.22 -1.69 4.02
CA PRO A 171 5.79 -1.60 3.78
C PRO A 171 5.18 -2.96 3.46
N GLY A 172 3.93 -3.15 3.83
CA GLY A 172 3.17 -4.34 3.50
C GLY A 172 1.67 -4.13 3.65
N LEU A 173 0.89 -5.08 3.19
CA LEU A 173 -0.54 -5.16 3.47
C LEU A 173 -0.88 -6.59 3.83
N SER A 174 -1.58 -6.77 4.95
CA SER A 174 -2.08 -8.07 5.41
C SER A 174 -3.60 -8.07 5.44
N ALA A 175 -4.19 -9.19 5.05
CA ALA A 175 -5.63 -9.41 5.06
C ALA A 175 -6.01 -10.44 6.14
N PHE A 176 -7.10 -10.16 6.85
CA PHE A 176 -7.61 -11.01 7.92
C PHE A 176 -9.09 -11.23 7.74
N PHE A 177 -9.55 -12.37 8.25
CA PHE A 177 -10.95 -12.71 8.35
C PHE A 177 -11.31 -13.05 9.81
N LYS A 178 -12.49 -12.60 10.25
CA LYS A 178 -13.07 -12.93 11.54
C LYS A 178 -14.33 -13.74 11.32
N ASP A 179 -14.33 -14.98 11.82
CA ASP A 179 -15.47 -15.87 11.74
C ASP A 179 -16.58 -15.47 12.72
N GLN A 180 -17.74 -16.10 12.58
CA GLN A 180 -18.92 -15.85 13.40
C GLN A 180 -18.71 -16.16 14.89
N ASP A 181 -17.84 -17.11 15.21
CA ASP A 181 -17.44 -17.45 16.58
C ASP A 181 -16.35 -16.54 17.17
N GLY A 182 -15.87 -15.55 16.38
CA GLY A 182 -14.82 -14.61 16.76
C GLY A 182 -13.41 -15.11 16.47
N THR A 183 -13.22 -16.29 15.88
CA THR A 183 -11.90 -16.80 15.49
C THR A 183 -11.31 -15.93 14.38
N LEU A 184 -10.04 -15.56 14.53
CA LEU A 184 -9.32 -14.73 13.58
C LEU A 184 -8.40 -15.58 12.70
N TYR A 185 -8.36 -15.25 11.43
CA TYR A 185 -7.50 -15.88 10.44
C TYR A 185 -6.71 -14.84 9.67
N HIS A 186 -5.40 -15.07 9.47
CA HIS A 186 -4.59 -14.39 8.46
C HIS A 186 -4.79 -15.11 7.13
N THR A 187 -5.18 -14.38 6.10
CA THR A 187 -5.61 -14.97 4.83
C THR A 187 -4.66 -14.66 3.67
N TYR A 188 -3.96 -13.49 3.74
CA TYR A 188 -3.07 -13.05 2.67
C TYR A 188 -2.14 -11.94 3.17
N SER A 189 -0.93 -11.88 2.61
CA SER A 189 -0.05 -10.71 2.72
C SER A 189 0.63 -10.42 1.39
N THR A 190 0.94 -9.14 1.18
CA THR A 190 1.72 -8.67 0.02
C THR A 190 2.62 -7.53 0.43
N TYR A 191 3.76 -7.39 -0.24
CA TYR A 191 4.84 -6.49 0.13
C TYR A 191 5.45 -5.83 -1.11
N ALA A 192 6.29 -4.83 -0.91
CA ALA A 192 7.05 -4.18 -1.96
C ALA A 192 6.16 -3.82 -3.17
N ARG A 193 6.55 -4.19 -4.37
CA ARG A 193 5.78 -3.90 -5.60
C ARG A 193 4.46 -4.65 -5.72
N GLY A 194 4.20 -5.63 -4.87
CA GLY A 194 2.86 -6.22 -4.74
C GLY A 194 1.80 -5.20 -4.30
N LEU A 195 2.20 -4.06 -3.72
CA LEU A 195 1.35 -2.94 -3.33
C LEU A 195 1.02 -1.98 -4.50
N ASP A 196 1.70 -2.06 -5.64
CA ASP A 196 1.50 -1.15 -6.79
C ASP A 196 0.04 -1.10 -7.25
N ILE A 197 -0.69 -2.22 -7.16
CA ILE A 197 -2.12 -2.30 -7.53
C ILE A 197 -3.02 -1.39 -6.70
N LEU A 198 -2.57 -0.97 -5.52
CA LEU A 198 -3.30 -0.09 -4.59
C LEU A 198 -2.95 1.38 -4.80
N VAL A 199 -1.91 1.69 -5.58
CA VAL A 199 -1.49 3.04 -5.91
C VAL A 199 -2.21 3.49 -7.18
N ASN A 200 -3.43 4.03 -7.02
CA ASN A 200 -4.27 4.41 -8.16
C ASN A 200 -3.60 5.45 -9.07
N THR A 201 -2.80 6.35 -8.52
CA THR A 201 -2.01 7.31 -9.31
C THR A 201 -1.09 6.61 -10.31
N TYR A 202 -0.46 5.49 -9.96
CA TYR A 202 0.35 4.73 -10.90
C TYR A 202 -0.48 4.15 -12.06
N ASN A 203 -1.71 3.70 -11.78
CA ASN A 203 -2.60 3.22 -12.84
C ASN A 203 -2.95 4.33 -13.84
N PHE A 204 -3.12 5.58 -13.38
CA PHE A 204 -3.32 6.72 -14.27
C PHE A 204 -2.04 7.07 -15.06
N LEU A 205 -0.88 7.09 -14.40
CA LEU A 205 0.40 7.38 -15.06
C LEU A 205 0.75 6.33 -16.12
N ASP A 206 0.46 5.05 -15.87
CA ASP A 206 0.70 3.97 -16.83
C ASP A 206 -0.15 4.11 -18.13
N ILE A 207 -1.26 4.87 -18.08
CA ILE A 207 -2.10 5.22 -19.25
C ILE A 207 -1.65 6.54 -19.88
N ALA A 208 -0.99 7.41 -19.12
CA ALA A 208 -0.55 8.71 -19.60
C ALA A 208 0.55 8.59 -20.68
N PRO A 209 0.64 9.54 -21.62
CA PRO A 209 1.59 9.43 -22.75
C PRO A 209 3.07 9.28 -22.38
N LEU A 210 3.48 9.78 -21.22
CA LEU A 210 4.87 9.70 -20.74
C LEU A 210 5.08 8.56 -19.71
N GLY A 211 4.01 7.83 -19.35
CA GLY A 211 4.08 6.81 -18.32
C GLY A 211 4.44 7.40 -16.95
N ARG A 212 5.07 6.62 -16.10
CA ARG A 212 5.49 7.06 -14.75
C ARG A 212 6.63 8.09 -14.79
N ASN A 213 7.40 8.14 -15.86
CA ASN A 213 8.50 9.08 -16.09
C ASN A 213 9.44 9.20 -14.87
N GLU A 214 9.83 8.08 -14.30
CA GLU A 214 10.71 7.95 -13.14
C GLU A 214 11.99 7.19 -13.52
N ALA A 215 13.13 7.58 -12.96
CA ALA A 215 14.42 6.91 -13.16
C ALA A 215 14.63 5.76 -12.16
N GLY A 216 14.09 5.91 -10.97
CA GLY A 216 14.00 4.88 -9.93
C GLY A 216 12.61 4.86 -9.33
N THR A 217 12.19 3.73 -8.78
CA THR A 217 10.84 3.58 -8.20
C THR A 217 10.57 4.68 -7.18
N MET A 218 9.53 5.47 -7.41
CA MET A 218 9.07 6.56 -6.52
C MET A 218 10.09 7.69 -6.28
N ASP A 219 11.10 7.89 -7.14
CA ASP A 219 12.13 8.92 -6.95
C ASP A 219 11.59 10.36 -6.96
N TRP A 220 10.47 10.59 -7.63
CA TRP A 220 9.75 11.86 -7.69
C TRP A 220 8.74 12.07 -6.56
N VAL A 221 8.36 11.00 -5.84
CA VAL A 221 7.29 11.04 -4.85
C VAL A 221 7.68 11.90 -3.64
N ARG A 222 6.76 12.74 -3.22
CA ARG A 222 6.84 13.58 -2.02
C ARG A 222 5.54 13.43 -1.23
N HIS A 223 5.50 13.90 0.02
CA HIS A 223 4.23 14.11 0.71
C HIS A 223 3.37 15.06 -0.11
N HIS A 224 2.06 14.80 -0.24
CA HIS A 224 1.20 15.52 -1.18
C HIS A 224 1.16 17.04 -0.93
N ASP A 225 1.36 17.48 0.31
CA ASP A 225 1.43 18.90 0.70
C ASP A 225 2.74 19.59 0.26
N ARG A 226 3.71 18.84 -0.24
CA ARG A 226 5.03 19.36 -0.68
C ARG A 226 5.18 19.47 -2.19
N TYR A 227 4.17 19.11 -2.98
CA TYR A 227 4.15 19.37 -4.41
C TYR A 227 3.85 20.84 -4.73
N GLN A 228 3.18 21.56 -3.84
CA GLN A 228 2.88 22.98 -4.03
C GLN A 228 4.12 23.82 -3.72
N GLY A 229 4.70 24.45 -4.75
CA GLY A 229 5.85 25.35 -4.63
C GLY A 229 7.11 24.91 -5.35
N GLN A 230 7.23 23.71 -5.85
CA GLN A 230 8.21 23.36 -6.86
C GLN A 230 7.58 23.61 -8.22
N ALA A 231 7.75 24.84 -8.76
CA ALA A 231 7.56 25.06 -10.18
C ALA A 231 8.34 23.95 -10.90
N GLN A 232 7.65 23.11 -11.68
CA GLN A 232 8.30 22.22 -12.63
C GLN A 232 9.28 23.10 -13.39
N LYS A 233 10.59 22.85 -13.22
CA LYS A 233 11.57 23.51 -14.09
C LYS A 233 11.15 23.14 -15.49
N PRO A 234 10.80 24.12 -16.35
CA PRO A 234 10.57 23.80 -17.75
C PRO A 234 11.84 23.13 -18.23
N HIS A 235 11.73 21.93 -18.80
CA HIS A 235 12.83 21.32 -19.51
C HIS A 235 13.19 22.29 -20.64
N CYS A 236 14.18 23.14 -20.41
CA CYS A 236 14.77 23.91 -21.46
C CYS A 236 15.34 22.94 -22.48
N CYS A 237 14.77 22.98 -23.68
CA CYS A 237 15.40 22.44 -24.88
C CYS A 237 16.76 23.14 -24.99
N HIS A 238 17.84 22.43 -24.75
CA HIS A 238 19.16 22.85 -25.16
C HIS A 238 19.37 22.27 -26.55
N GLU A 239 19.68 23.21 -27.47
CA GLU A 239 20.09 23.07 -28.85
C GLU A 239 21.16 21.97 -29.05
#